data_3a9011ba35247fc66bb6fe1e2be375b4
#
_entry.id   3a9011ba35247fc66bb6fe1e2be375b4
#
_cell.length_a   1.000
_cell.length_b   1.000
_cell.length_c   1.000
_cell.angle_alpha   90.00
_cell.angle_beta   90.00
_cell.angle_gamma   90.00
#
_symmetry.space_group_name_H-M   'P 1'
#
loop_
_entity.id
_entity.type
_entity.pdbx_description
1 polymer ?
#
loop_
_entity_poly.entity_id
_entity_poly.type
_entity_poly.pdbx_seq_one_letter_code
_entity_poly.pdbx_strand_id
1 'polypeptide(L)'
;MSAKPEWFITLSPTGKVPLLKIRKAGGEDAILFESMVICEYLNETQGGNPMYAEDALVRARQRAWIEFSASMLGNLWQFLNASEQAIADSKRTLFRGQLERIESELSSGPYFSGAKFSMVDAVYAPIFRYFSIIDASMTERIFEGLPRASAWKTALAERESVKAAVSSDFEERFNFHLRQQSAILST
;
A
#
# COMPACT_ATOMS: atom_id res chain seq x y z
N MET A 1 -11.93 1.01 -19.54
CA MET A 1 -11.44 -0.27 -18.94
C MET A 1 -12.06 -1.41 -19.74
N SER A 2 -11.26 -2.37 -20.22
CA SER A 2 -11.82 -3.58 -20.84
C SER A 2 -12.66 -4.31 -19.78
N ALA A 3 -13.81 -4.87 -20.19
CA ALA A 3 -14.66 -5.67 -19.31
C ALA A 3 -13.83 -6.83 -18.73
N LYS A 4 -13.98 -7.07 -17.43
CA LYS A 4 -13.29 -8.21 -16.79
C LYS A 4 -13.81 -9.51 -17.38
N PRO A 5 -12.94 -10.51 -17.62
CA PRO A 5 -13.35 -11.78 -18.18
C PRO A 5 -14.40 -12.48 -17.30
N GLU A 6 -15.33 -13.21 -17.92
CA GLU A 6 -16.42 -13.89 -17.22
C GLU A 6 -15.90 -14.88 -16.15
N TRP A 7 -14.86 -15.66 -16.48
CA TRP A 7 -14.23 -16.56 -15.51
C TRP A 7 -13.74 -15.86 -14.24
N PHE A 8 -13.25 -14.62 -14.39
CA PHE A 8 -12.78 -13.83 -13.24
C PHE A 8 -13.94 -13.38 -12.36
N ILE A 9 -15.03 -12.90 -12.97
CA ILE A 9 -16.23 -12.50 -12.23
C ILE A 9 -16.86 -13.68 -11.48
N THR A 10 -16.83 -14.87 -12.10
CA THR A 10 -17.32 -16.10 -11.47
C THR A 10 -16.50 -16.48 -10.23
N LEU A 11 -15.19 -16.26 -10.25
CA LEU A 11 -14.27 -16.62 -9.16
C LEU A 11 -14.13 -15.54 -8.10
N SER A 12 -14.36 -14.27 -8.43
CA SER A 12 -14.15 -13.15 -7.53
C SER A 12 -15.46 -12.66 -6.91
N PRO A 13 -15.72 -12.92 -5.61
CA PRO A 13 -16.93 -12.44 -4.94
C PRO A 13 -17.10 -10.92 -4.97
N THR A 14 -16.00 -10.18 -5.04
CA THR A 14 -15.97 -8.71 -5.06
C THR A 14 -15.74 -8.12 -6.45
N GLY A 15 -15.45 -8.96 -7.44
CA GLY A 15 -15.02 -8.50 -8.77
C GLY A 15 -13.69 -7.74 -8.77
N LYS A 16 -12.89 -7.83 -7.69
CA LYS A 16 -11.62 -7.11 -7.54
C LYS A 16 -10.42 -8.07 -7.63
N VAL A 17 -9.29 -7.54 -8.04
CA VAL A 17 -7.97 -8.18 -7.93
C VAL A 17 -7.32 -7.76 -6.62
N PRO A 18 -6.41 -8.60 -6.05
CA PRO A 18 -5.94 -9.88 -6.56
C PRO A 18 -6.86 -11.06 -6.24
N LEU A 19 -6.67 -12.16 -7.00
CA LEU A 19 -7.15 -13.50 -6.67
C LEU A 19 -5.95 -14.46 -6.62
N LEU A 20 -5.90 -15.33 -5.64
CA LEU A 20 -4.94 -16.42 -5.58
C LEU A 20 -5.66 -17.74 -5.79
N LYS A 21 -5.27 -18.47 -6.82
CA LYS A 21 -5.73 -19.84 -7.06
C LYS A 21 -4.71 -20.83 -6.51
N ILE A 22 -5.14 -21.66 -5.58
CA ILE A 22 -4.32 -22.68 -4.93
C ILE A 22 -4.73 -24.03 -5.51
N ARG A 23 -3.79 -24.69 -6.18
CA ARG A 23 -3.98 -26.05 -6.68
C ARG A 23 -3.66 -27.05 -5.59
N LYS A 24 -4.63 -27.88 -5.21
CA LYS A 24 -4.46 -28.93 -4.22
C LYS A 24 -4.20 -30.26 -4.92
N ALA A 25 -3.17 -30.98 -4.50
CA ALA A 25 -2.92 -32.34 -4.99
C ALA A 25 -4.10 -33.25 -4.63
N GLY A 26 -4.81 -33.78 -5.66
CA GLY A 26 -5.93 -34.69 -5.48
C GLY A 26 -7.23 -34.11 -4.94
N GLY A 27 -7.39 -32.77 -4.93
CA GLY A 27 -8.60 -32.10 -4.46
C GLY A 27 -9.05 -30.96 -5.37
N GLU A 28 -10.16 -30.32 -5.01
CA GLU A 28 -10.62 -29.13 -5.69
C GLU A 28 -9.70 -27.92 -5.43
N ASP A 29 -9.51 -27.09 -6.46
CA ASP A 29 -8.77 -25.86 -6.35
C ASP A 29 -9.46 -24.90 -5.36
N ALA A 30 -8.68 -24.18 -4.56
CA ALA A 30 -9.20 -23.14 -3.67
C ALA A 30 -8.91 -21.75 -4.21
N ILE A 31 -9.84 -20.83 -4.01
CA ILE A 31 -9.67 -19.41 -4.39
C ILE A 31 -9.62 -18.57 -3.12
N LEU A 32 -8.57 -17.77 -2.99
CA LEU A 32 -8.49 -16.70 -1.99
C LEU A 32 -8.63 -15.34 -2.67
N PHE A 33 -9.28 -14.44 -1.99
CA PHE A 33 -9.43 -13.03 -2.36
C PHE A 33 -9.10 -12.15 -1.15
N GLU A 34 -9.06 -10.86 -1.31
CA GLU A 34 -8.50 -9.85 -0.40
C GLU A 34 -6.96 -9.96 -0.27
N SER A 35 -6.27 -8.89 -0.65
CA SER A 35 -4.80 -8.86 -0.72
C SER A 35 -4.13 -9.22 0.60
N MET A 36 -4.67 -8.73 1.73
CA MET A 36 -4.10 -9.03 3.04
C MET A 36 -4.27 -10.49 3.45
N VAL A 37 -5.43 -11.10 3.18
CA VAL A 37 -5.66 -12.52 3.41
C VAL A 37 -4.70 -13.38 2.59
N ILE A 38 -4.48 -13.00 1.33
CA ILE A 38 -3.51 -13.66 0.45
C ILE A 38 -2.09 -13.52 1.00
N CYS A 39 -1.68 -12.32 1.45
CA CYS A 39 -0.37 -12.10 2.05
C CYS A 39 -0.17 -12.92 3.33
N GLU A 40 -1.17 -13.00 4.21
CA GLU A 40 -1.12 -13.82 5.42
C GLU A 40 -0.97 -15.31 5.08
N TYR A 41 -1.79 -15.81 4.16
CA TYR A 41 -1.69 -17.19 3.69
C TYR A 41 -0.30 -17.53 3.13
N LEU A 42 0.26 -16.65 2.30
CA LEU A 42 1.61 -16.84 1.75
C LEU A 42 2.68 -16.80 2.85
N ASN A 43 2.57 -15.90 3.81
CA ASN A 43 3.49 -15.83 4.96
C ASN A 43 3.45 -17.11 5.81
N GLU A 44 2.29 -17.73 5.96
CA GLU A 44 2.12 -18.97 6.75
C GLU A 44 2.59 -20.23 6.00
N THR A 45 2.50 -20.23 4.65
CA THR A 45 2.66 -21.47 3.86
C THR A 45 3.93 -21.54 3.04
N GLN A 46 4.56 -20.41 2.69
CA GLN A 46 5.71 -20.41 1.76
C GLN A 46 7.07 -20.46 2.47
N GLY A 47 7.10 -20.40 3.80
CA GLY A 47 8.35 -20.32 4.56
C GLY A 47 9.10 -19.00 4.38
N GLY A 48 10.33 -18.95 4.89
CA GLY A 48 11.15 -17.75 4.82
C GLY A 48 11.18 -16.97 6.14
N ASN A 49 11.56 -15.70 6.08
CA ASN A 49 11.59 -14.85 7.27
C ASN A 49 10.16 -14.48 7.70
N PRO A 50 9.81 -14.68 8.97
CA PRO A 50 8.50 -14.28 9.49
C PRO A 50 8.25 -12.78 9.25
N MET A 51 7.11 -12.47 8.66
CA MET A 51 6.69 -11.09 8.39
C MET A 51 5.96 -10.45 9.57
N TYR A 52 5.68 -11.22 10.62
CA TYR A 52 5.05 -10.80 11.86
C TYR A 52 5.92 -11.14 13.07
N ALA A 53 5.72 -10.41 14.16
CA ALA A 53 6.35 -10.72 15.44
C ALA A 53 5.79 -12.04 16.02
N GLU A 54 6.63 -12.77 16.77
CA GLU A 54 6.21 -13.99 17.48
C GLU A 54 5.28 -13.66 18.67
N ASP A 55 5.55 -12.56 19.36
CA ASP A 55 4.69 -12.10 20.45
C ASP A 55 3.30 -11.73 19.96
N ALA A 56 2.29 -12.30 20.61
CA ALA A 56 0.90 -12.17 20.19
C ALA A 56 0.38 -10.72 20.26
N LEU A 57 0.80 -9.95 21.29
CA LEU A 57 0.38 -8.56 21.44
C LEU A 57 1.04 -7.65 20.39
N VAL A 58 2.35 -7.84 20.16
CA VAL A 58 3.08 -7.10 19.13
C VAL A 58 2.49 -7.42 17.76
N ARG A 59 2.21 -8.67 17.47
CA ARG A 59 1.55 -9.11 16.22
C ARG A 59 0.15 -8.49 16.07
N ALA A 60 -0.64 -8.44 17.14
CA ALA A 60 -1.94 -7.79 17.11
C ALA A 60 -1.83 -6.28 16.80
N ARG A 61 -0.84 -5.59 17.38
CA ARG A 61 -0.54 -4.18 17.07
C ARG A 61 -0.11 -3.99 15.62
N GLN A 62 0.71 -4.88 15.08
CA GLN A 62 1.08 -4.84 13.66
C GLN A 62 -0.17 -4.95 12.75
N ARG A 63 -1.09 -5.88 13.05
CA ARG A 63 -2.36 -5.99 12.33
C ARG A 63 -3.24 -4.75 12.45
N ALA A 64 -3.28 -4.11 13.61
CA ALA A 64 -4.01 -2.84 13.77
C ALA A 64 -3.46 -1.74 12.87
N TRP A 65 -2.13 -1.62 12.74
CA TRP A 65 -1.51 -0.67 11.82
C TRP A 65 -1.73 -1.02 10.34
N ILE A 66 -1.81 -2.30 10.01
CA ILE A 66 -2.20 -2.77 8.68
C ILE A 66 -3.64 -2.35 8.36
N GLU A 67 -4.60 -2.58 9.25
CA GLU A 67 -5.98 -2.11 9.08
C GLU A 67 -6.07 -0.59 8.95
N PHE A 68 -5.30 0.15 9.75
CA PHE A 68 -5.21 1.61 9.64
C PHE A 68 -4.79 2.08 8.24
N SER A 69 -3.92 1.33 7.57
CA SER A 69 -3.44 1.64 6.23
C SER A 69 -4.56 1.71 5.18
N ALA A 70 -5.64 0.94 5.34
CA ALA A 70 -6.75 0.93 4.38
C ALA A 70 -7.44 2.29 4.29
N SER A 71 -7.69 2.94 5.44
CA SER A 71 -8.25 4.30 5.48
C SER A 71 -7.26 5.35 4.95
N MET A 72 -5.98 5.15 5.22
CA MET A 72 -4.90 6.02 4.73
C MET A 72 -4.77 5.95 3.20
N LEU A 73 -4.77 4.74 2.65
CA LEU A 73 -4.77 4.54 1.19
C LEU A 73 -6.02 5.17 0.55
N GLY A 74 -7.19 5.04 1.18
CA GLY A 74 -8.43 5.65 0.70
C GLY A 74 -8.36 7.17 0.66
N ASN A 75 -7.80 7.82 1.68
CA ASN A 75 -7.61 9.28 1.69
C ASN A 75 -6.56 9.74 0.68
N LEU A 76 -5.43 9.00 0.58
CA LEU A 76 -4.42 9.27 -0.44
C LEU A 76 -5.00 9.14 -1.85
N TRP A 77 -5.74 8.06 -2.13
CA TRP A 77 -6.33 7.83 -3.44
C TRP A 77 -7.30 8.96 -3.84
N GLN A 78 -8.14 9.41 -2.90
CA GLN A 78 -9.03 10.54 -3.13
C GLN A 78 -8.28 11.86 -3.33
N PHE A 79 -7.19 12.09 -2.59
CA PHE A 79 -6.31 13.23 -2.80
C PHE A 79 -5.69 13.23 -4.20
N LEU A 80 -5.09 12.10 -4.60
CA LEU A 80 -4.41 11.97 -5.88
C LEU A 80 -5.36 12.14 -7.09
N ASN A 81 -6.61 11.69 -6.96
CA ASN A 81 -7.61 11.73 -8.03
C ASN A 81 -8.57 12.93 -7.94
N ALA A 82 -8.36 13.85 -7.03
CA ALA A 82 -9.24 14.99 -6.86
C ALA A 82 -9.20 15.91 -8.09
N SER A 83 -10.37 16.21 -8.66
CA SER A 83 -10.56 17.22 -9.71
C SER A 83 -10.91 18.61 -9.15
N GLU A 84 -11.18 18.71 -7.84
CA GLU A 84 -11.51 19.94 -7.13
C GLU A 84 -10.51 20.23 -6.03
N GLN A 85 -10.04 21.47 -5.94
CA GLN A 85 -9.02 21.90 -4.96
C GLN A 85 -9.47 21.65 -3.51
N ALA A 86 -10.74 21.93 -3.20
CA ALA A 86 -11.28 21.73 -1.85
C ALA A 86 -11.23 20.25 -1.40
N ILE A 87 -11.49 19.32 -2.34
CA ILE A 87 -11.40 17.87 -2.07
C ILE A 87 -9.93 17.49 -1.87
N ALA A 88 -9.03 17.94 -2.75
CA ALA A 88 -7.60 17.67 -2.64
C ALA A 88 -7.05 18.15 -1.28
N ASP A 89 -7.35 19.38 -0.87
CA ASP A 89 -6.88 19.96 0.38
C ASP A 89 -7.44 19.21 1.61
N SER A 90 -8.72 18.87 1.60
CA SER A 90 -9.36 18.10 2.67
C SER A 90 -8.70 16.72 2.82
N LYS A 91 -8.49 15.98 1.72
CA LYS A 91 -7.93 14.64 1.75
C LYS A 91 -6.44 14.63 2.06
N ARG A 92 -5.70 15.62 1.57
CA ARG A 92 -4.30 15.86 1.95
C ARG A 92 -4.18 16.08 3.46
N THR A 93 -5.05 16.90 4.05
CA THR A 93 -5.06 17.17 5.50
C THR A 93 -5.33 15.90 6.30
N LEU A 94 -6.32 15.10 5.90
CA LEU A 94 -6.61 13.81 6.55
C LEU A 94 -5.43 12.84 6.46
N PHE A 95 -4.84 12.71 5.28
CA PHE A 95 -3.68 11.86 5.06
C PHE A 95 -2.48 12.33 5.91
N ARG A 96 -2.23 13.63 5.96
CA ARG A 96 -1.17 14.21 6.78
C ARG A 96 -1.38 13.90 8.27
N GLY A 97 -2.58 14.07 8.81
CA GLY A 97 -2.89 13.71 10.19
C GLY A 97 -2.71 12.22 10.50
N GLN A 98 -2.89 11.35 9.50
CA GLN A 98 -2.59 9.92 9.61
C GLN A 98 -1.07 9.66 9.65
N LEU A 99 -0.28 10.37 8.84
CA LEU A 99 1.19 10.31 8.88
C LEU A 99 1.75 10.75 10.24
N GLU A 100 1.19 11.79 10.85
CA GLU A 100 1.60 12.28 12.17
C GLU A 100 1.41 11.21 13.25
N ARG A 101 0.34 10.44 13.19
CA ARG A 101 0.13 9.29 14.09
C ARG A 101 1.16 8.19 13.86
N ILE A 102 1.47 7.90 12.61
CA ILE A 102 2.49 6.91 12.26
C ILE A 102 3.88 7.37 12.72
N GLU A 103 4.21 8.64 12.54
CA GLU A 103 5.49 9.23 12.98
C GLU A 103 5.79 8.92 14.45
N SER A 104 4.75 8.97 15.31
CA SER A 104 4.91 8.69 16.76
C SER A 104 5.16 7.21 17.07
N GLU A 105 4.73 6.31 16.19
CA GLU A 105 4.83 4.85 16.37
C GLU A 105 6.09 4.24 15.73
N LEU A 106 6.65 4.93 14.73
CA LEU A 106 7.84 4.46 14.03
C LEU A 106 9.04 4.33 14.97
N SER A 107 9.73 3.19 14.87
CA SER A 107 11.00 2.98 15.56
C SER A 107 12.12 3.84 14.94
N SER A 108 13.30 3.80 15.55
CA SER A 108 14.52 4.45 15.02
C SER A 108 15.18 3.68 13.87
N GLY A 109 14.64 2.53 13.47
CA GLY A 109 15.20 1.72 12.39
C GLY A 109 14.69 2.11 11.00
N PRO A 110 15.18 1.46 9.92
CA PRO A 110 14.75 1.77 8.57
C PRO A 110 13.32 1.32 8.27
N TYR A 111 12.75 0.42 9.09
CA TYR A 111 11.42 -0.12 8.92
C TYR A 111 10.52 0.16 10.13
N PHE A 112 9.23 -0.08 10.00
CA PHE A 112 8.21 0.29 10.98
C PHE A 112 8.59 -0.12 12.42
N SER A 113 9.00 -1.37 12.61
CA SER A 113 9.33 -1.92 13.94
C SER A 113 10.85 -2.05 14.18
N GLY A 114 11.72 -1.45 13.39
CA GLY A 114 13.18 -1.50 13.56
C GLY A 114 13.95 -1.95 12.34
N ALA A 115 14.92 -2.85 12.50
CA ALA A 115 15.82 -3.26 11.44
C ALA A 115 15.22 -4.30 10.47
N LYS A 116 14.14 -4.99 10.85
CA LYS A 116 13.55 -6.05 10.06
C LYS A 116 12.31 -5.57 9.30
N PHE A 117 12.28 -5.82 8.00
CA PHE A 117 11.11 -5.62 7.17
C PHE A 117 9.98 -6.56 7.60
N SER A 118 8.77 -6.04 7.73
CA SER A 118 7.59 -6.72 8.25
C SER A 118 6.38 -6.59 7.30
N MET A 119 5.27 -7.23 7.64
CA MET A 119 4.03 -7.09 6.88
C MET A 119 3.50 -5.65 6.91
N VAL A 120 3.71 -4.90 7.98
CA VAL A 120 3.36 -3.46 8.03
C VAL A 120 4.09 -2.72 6.91
N ASP A 121 5.39 -2.92 6.78
CA ASP A 121 6.20 -2.28 5.74
C ASP A 121 5.73 -2.63 4.33
N ALA A 122 5.40 -3.91 4.10
CA ALA A 122 4.92 -4.40 2.82
C ALA A 122 3.60 -3.72 2.39
N VAL A 123 2.73 -3.43 3.34
CA VAL A 123 1.42 -2.79 3.10
C VAL A 123 1.55 -1.29 2.89
N TYR A 124 2.49 -0.63 3.57
CA TYR A 124 2.69 0.81 3.39
C TYR A 124 3.54 1.18 2.17
N ALA A 125 4.38 0.27 1.68
CA ALA A 125 5.20 0.52 0.51
C ALA A 125 4.38 0.97 -0.74
N PRO A 126 3.25 0.36 -1.09
CA PRO A 126 2.39 0.84 -2.18
C PRO A 126 1.82 2.24 -1.93
N ILE A 127 1.53 2.61 -0.67
CA ILE A 127 1.02 3.95 -0.31
C ILE A 127 2.09 4.99 -0.59
N PHE A 128 3.33 4.73 -0.15
CA PHE A 128 4.43 5.68 -0.32
C PHE A 128 4.97 5.78 -1.74
N ARG A 129 4.74 4.77 -2.58
CA ARG A 129 5.18 4.76 -3.99
C ARG A 129 4.68 5.95 -4.79
N TYR A 130 3.46 6.41 -4.54
CA TYR A 130 2.90 7.56 -5.27
C TYR A 130 3.69 8.84 -5.06
N PHE A 131 4.39 8.99 -3.94
CA PHE A 131 5.21 10.15 -3.62
C PHE A 131 6.54 10.23 -4.40
N SER A 132 6.90 9.22 -5.17
CA SER A 132 7.99 9.31 -6.16
C SER A 132 7.52 9.82 -7.53
N ILE A 133 6.20 9.92 -7.74
CA ILE A 133 5.61 10.28 -9.04
C ILE A 133 5.05 11.71 -9.02
N ILE A 134 4.42 12.11 -7.92
CA ILE A 134 3.87 13.46 -7.77
C ILE A 134 4.97 14.49 -7.53
N ASP A 135 4.64 15.75 -7.72
CA ASP A 135 5.57 16.87 -7.54
C ASP A 135 6.36 16.81 -6.23
N ALA A 136 7.66 16.99 -6.32
CA ALA A 136 8.57 16.90 -5.18
C ALA A 136 8.25 17.91 -4.09
N SER A 137 7.88 19.14 -4.44
CA SER A 137 7.53 20.18 -3.48
C SER A 137 6.25 19.86 -2.71
N MET A 138 5.31 19.17 -3.36
CA MET A 138 4.10 18.65 -2.72
C MET A 138 4.45 17.54 -1.72
N THR A 139 5.34 16.63 -2.13
CA THR A 139 5.83 15.54 -1.26
C THR A 139 6.54 16.11 -0.04
N GLU A 140 7.44 17.08 -0.21
CA GLU A 140 8.14 17.74 0.90
C GLU A 140 7.16 18.35 1.90
N ARG A 141 6.16 19.10 1.46
CA ARG A 141 5.15 19.69 2.35
C ARG A 141 4.33 18.65 3.11
N ILE A 142 4.03 17.49 2.50
CA ILE A 142 3.29 16.43 3.16
C ILE A 142 4.13 15.76 4.26
N PHE A 143 5.44 15.66 4.08
CA PHE A 143 6.36 15.02 5.04
C PHE A 143 7.11 16.02 5.93
N GLU A 144 6.86 17.32 5.82
CA GLU A 144 7.52 18.35 6.62
C GLU A 144 7.33 18.08 8.12
N GLY A 145 8.43 18.09 8.89
CA GLY A 145 8.41 17.81 10.33
C GLY A 145 8.15 16.34 10.71
N LEU A 146 8.18 15.42 9.75
CA LEU A 146 8.00 13.97 9.94
C LEU A 146 9.27 13.19 9.52
N PRO A 147 10.37 13.33 10.25
CA PRO A 147 11.66 12.77 9.83
C PRO A 147 11.67 11.23 9.78
N ARG A 148 10.97 10.53 10.71
CA ARG A 148 10.91 9.07 10.72
C ARG A 148 10.07 8.54 9.55
N ALA A 149 8.91 9.12 9.29
CA ALA A 149 8.05 8.75 8.17
C ALA A 149 8.75 9.02 6.83
N SER A 150 9.51 10.12 6.72
CA SER A 150 10.31 10.43 5.56
C SER A 150 11.44 9.43 5.33
N ALA A 151 12.17 9.06 6.38
CA ALA A 151 13.22 8.06 6.33
C ALA A 151 12.65 6.67 5.99
N TRP A 152 11.51 6.30 6.59
CA TRP A 152 10.81 5.05 6.29
C TRP A 152 10.35 4.97 4.84
N LYS A 153 9.72 6.03 4.31
CA LYS A 153 9.36 6.12 2.88
C LYS A 153 10.56 5.87 1.98
N THR A 154 11.71 6.49 2.29
CA THR A 154 12.94 6.32 1.52
C THR A 154 13.47 4.89 1.61
N ALA A 155 13.56 4.31 2.80
CA ALA A 155 14.02 2.93 2.99
C ALA A 155 13.14 1.91 2.25
N LEU A 156 11.81 2.12 2.21
CA LEU A 156 10.89 1.28 1.46
C LEU A 156 11.10 1.42 -0.05
N ALA A 157 11.32 2.64 -0.55
CA ALA A 157 11.54 2.89 -1.97
C ALA A 157 12.86 2.27 -2.48
N GLU A 158 13.87 2.18 -1.63
CA GLU A 158 15.16 1.59 -1.98
C GLU A 158 15.17 0.05 -1.99
N ARG A 159 14.15 -0.59 -1.37
CA ARG A 159 14.09 -2.04 -1.29
C ARG A 159 13.81 -2.69 -2.64
N GLU A 160 14.67 -3.64 -3.05
CA GLU A 160 14.55 -4.30 -4.36
C GLU A 160 13.19 -4.97 -4.58
N SER A 161 12.62 -5.63 -3.56
CA SER A 161 11.29 -6.25 -3.68
C SER A 161 10.16 -5.23 -3.85
N VAL A 162 10.33 -3.99 -3.38
CA VAL A 162 9.36 -2.90 -3.57
C VAL A 162 9.49 -2.31 -4.98
N LYS A 163 10.73 -2.14 -5.46
CA LYS A 163 10.98 -1.70 -6.85
C LYS A 163 10.44 -2.72 -7.86
N ALA A 164 10.68 -4.00 -7.63
CA ALA A 164 10.25 -5.09 -8.51
C ALA A 164 8.73 -5.38 -8.45
N ALA A 165 8.00 -4.80 -7.51
CA ALA A 165 6.56 -5.07 -7.33
C ALA A 165 5.65 -4.39 -8.37
N VAL A 166 6.19 -3.53 -9.21
CA VAL A 166 5.46 -2.86 -10.30
C VAL A 166 6.24 -2.94 -11.60
N SER A 167 5.52 -2.83 -12.71
CA SER A 167 6.14 -2.75 -14.05
C SER A 167 6.88 -1.43 -14.23
N SER A 168 7.84 -1.40 -15.17
CA SER A 168 8.64 -0.21 -15.47
C SER A 168 7.82 0.97 -16.01
N ASP A 169 6.63 0.71 -16.54
CA ASP A 169 5.68 1.70 -17.06
C ASP A 169 4.64 2.17 -16.03
N PHE A 170 4.82 1.84 -14.74
CA PHE A 170 3.87 2.18 -13.68
C PHE A 170 3.63 3.68 -13.57
N GLU A 171 4.69 4.49 -13.61
CA GLU A 171 4.61 5.95 -13.54
C GLU A 171 3.83 6.52 -14.72
N GLU A 172 4.15 6.09 -15.95
CA GLU A 172 3.46 6.51 -17.16
C GLU A 172 1.96 6.19 -17.11
N ARG A 173 1.63 4.95 -16.69
CA ARG A 173 0.24 4.51 -16.53
C ARG A 173 -0.50 5.31 -15.46
N PHE A 174 0.17 5.62 -14.35
CA PHE A 174 -0.44 6.41 -13.29
C PHE A 174 -0.70 7.85 -13.73
N ASN A 175 0.27 8.49 -14.38
CA ASN A 175 0.09 9.83 -14.95
C ASN A 175 -1.02 9.86 -16.01
N PHE A 176 -1.10 8.84 -16.87
CA PHE A 176 -2.22 8.70 -17.81
C PHE A 176 -3.55 8.58 -17.07
N HIS A 177 -3.61 7.78 -16.00
CA HIS A 177 -4.81 7.66 -15.16
C HIS A 177 -5.23 9.00 -14.56
N LEU A 178 -4.31 9.79 -13.98
CA LEU A 178 -4.61 11.10 -13.40
C LEU A 178 -5.20 12.06 -14.46
N ARG A 179 -4.65 12.06 -15.68
CA ARG A 179 -5.22 12.84 -16.79
C ARG A 179 -6.64 12.40 -17.15
N GLN A 180 -6.92 11.11 -17.18
CA GLN A 180 -8.26 10.58 -17.44
C GLN A 180 -9.28 10.96 -16.37
N GLN A 181 -8.83 11.16 -15.13
CA GLN A 181 -9.67 11.62 -14.02
C GLN A 181 -9.78 13.14 -13.94
N SER A 182 -9.11 13.89 -14.84
CA SER A 182 -8.98 15.35 -14.73
C SER A 182 -8.47 15.78 -13.36
N ALA A 183 -7.56 14.98 -12.78
CA ALA A 183 -7.03 15.23 -11.45
C ALA A 183 -6.18 16.52 -11.45
N ILE A 184 -6.25 17.31 -10.38
CA ILE A 184 -5.47 18.55 -10.21
C ILE A 184 -3.96 18.26 -10.28
N LEU A 185 -3.56 17.07 -9.81
CA LEU A 185 -2.16 16.63 -9.81
C LEU A 185 -1.70 16.03 -11.15
N SER A 186 -2.54 16.07 -12.20
CA SER A 186 -2.14 15.60 -13.53
C SER A 186 -1.13 16.55 -14.14
N THR A 187 0.02 16.01 -14.58
CA THR A 187 1.08 16.69 -15.32
C THR A 187 0.98 16.38 -16.83
#